data_ff92a52e1044bd439a83b352fcd6397f
#
_entry.id   ff92a52e1044bd439a83b352fcd6397f
#
_cell.length_a   1.000
_cell.length_b   1.000
_cell.length_c   1.000
_cell.angle_alpha   90.00
_cell.angle_beta   90.00
_cell.angle_gamma   90.00
#
_symmetry.space_group_name_H-M   'P 1'
#
loop_
_entity.id
_entity.type
_entity.pdbx_description
1 polymer ?
#
loop_
_entity_poly.entity_id
_entity_poly.type
_entity_poly.pdbx_seq_one_letter_code
_entity_poly.pdbx_strand_id
1 'polypeptide(L)'
;MRKTIAYYHLPGLFEFYELYEAFLPIYREHREYFYDWCGIGSIYGAPADCIWGGGRIGSGEHGVQEVMNLMSEYGISARLTFSNSLLREEHLADEKCNALCKALNDSEGSSNGVIVHSDILARYIKKHYPNLYLVSSTTKVLTDFNDFLNEVKREDFQYVVPDFRLNKVFDKLVKLTDKEKDKVEFLCNECCWFGCYDRKNCYEIVSRQNLGEDCPDHVCVAPDSQSGYRFSKAMENPVFISVGDIRNTYMPMGFSNFKIEGRGLGSALVLEFLLYYMIKPEYQIHVREDIYLDNMLDIF
;
A
#
# COMPACT_ATOMS: atom_id res chain seq x y z
N MET A 1 4.31 26.35 14.08
CA MET A 1 4.72 24.95 13.86
C MET A 1 3.90 24.39 12.72
N ARG A 2 4.51 23.79 11.67
CA ARG A 2 3.74 23.02 10.69
C ARG A 2 3.05 21.87 11.43
N LYS A 3 1.73 21.69 11.24
CA LYS A 3 0.99 20.57 11.79
C LYS A 3 1.56 19.30 11.13
N THR A 4 2.20 18.44 11.91
CA THR A 4 2.72 17.16 11.39
C THR A 4 1.52 16.29 11.02
N ILE A 5 1.49 15.76 9.81
CA ILE A 5 0.41 14.90 9.31
C ILE A 5 0.99 13.50 9.10
N ALA A 6 0.24 12.48 9.51
CA ALA A 6 0.47 11.10 9.15
C ALA A 6 -0.33 10.80 7.87
N TYR A 7 0.37 10.55 6.78
CA TYR A 7 -0.22 10.17 5.50
C TYR A 7 -0.39 8.66 5.43
N TYR A 8 -1.63 8.22 5.30
CA TYR A 8 -1.96 6.82 5.09
C TYR A 8 -1.98 6.49 3.60
N HIS A 9 -1.34 5.37 3.23
CA HIS A 9 -1.35 4.80 1.89
C HIS A 9 -2.24 3.55 1.92
N LEU A 10 -3.38 3.63 1.26
CA LEU A 10 -4.50 2.71 1.43
C LEU A 10 -4.55 1.65 0.32
N PRO A 11 -4.93 0.40 0.60
CA PRO A 11 -4.96 -0.68 -0.38
C PRO A 11 -6.25 -0.70 -1.21
N GLY A 12 -6.20 -1.24 -2.41
CA GLY A 12 -7.39 -1.63 -3.17
C GLY A 12 -7.91 -0.59 -4.16
N LEU A 13 -6.98 0.06 -4.89
CA LEU A 13 -7.32 1.09 -5.90
C LEU A 13 -8.35 0.63 -6.95
N PHE A 14 -8.28 -0.63 -7.36
CA PHE A 14 -9.22 -1.25 -8.30
C PHE A 14 -10.13 -2.26 -7.61
N GLU A 15 -9.64 -2.87 -6.54
CA GLU A 15 -10.29 -3.98 -5.85
C GLU A 15 -11.42 -3.52 -4.92
N PHE A 16 -11.39 -2.28 -4.42
CA PHE A 16 -12.33 -1.76 -3.41
C PHE A 16 -12.88 -0.39 -3.82
N TYR A 17 -13.25 -0.25 -5.10
CA TYR A 17 -13.76 1.00 -5.64
C TYR A 17 -14.98 1.50 -4.85
N GLU A 18 -15.97 0.64 -4.62
CA GLU A 18 -17.21 0.97 -3.91
C GLU A 18 -16.96 1.39 -2.46
N LEU A 19 -15.99 0.76 -1.80
CA LEU A 19 -15.57 1.20 -0.46
C LEU A 19 -15.08 2.65 -0.48
N TYR A 20 -14.27 3.02 -1.47
CA TYR A 20 -13.75 4.38 -1.56
C TYR A 20 -14.78 5.37 -2.06
N GLU A 21 -15.70 4.96 -2.93
CA GLU A 21 -16.83 5.78 -3.36
C GLU A 21 -17.72 6.16 -2.15
N ALA A 22 -17.89 5.25 -1.19
CA ALA A 22 -18.60 5.51 0.07
C ALA A 22 -17.75 6.28 1.11
N PHE A 23 -16.47 5.92 1.27
CA PHE A 23 -15.62 6.45 2.34
C PHE A 23 -15.10 7.88 2.07
N LEU A 24 -14.76 8.21 0.82
CA LEU A 24 -14.14 9.50 0.49
C LEU A 24 -15.08 10.70 0.66
N PRO A 25 -16.40 10.64 0.37
CA PRO A 25 -17.35 11.68 0.77
C PRO A 25 -17.31 11.97 2.26
N ILE A 26 -17.37 10.95 3.12
CA ILE A 26 -17.29 11.09 4.57
C ILE A 26 -15.96 11.75 4.97
N TYR A 27 -14.85 11.34 4.37
CA TYR A 27 -13.54 11.94 4.61
C TYR A 27 -13.47 13.42 4.25
N ARG A 28 -14.15 13.87 3.18
CA ARG A 28 -14.21 15.27 2.74
C ARG A 28 -15.16 16.11 3.59
N GLU A 29 -16.35 15.58 3.89
CA GLU A 29 -17.48 16.36 4.46
C GLU A 29 -17.49 16.33 5.98
N HIS A 30 -16.96 15.28 6.61
CA HIS A 30 -16.99 15.04 8.06
C HIS A 30 -15.59 14.92 8.66
N ARG A 31 -14.75 15.94 8.41
CA ARG A 31 -13.36 15.96 8.92
C ARG A 31 -13.27 15.87 10.45
N GLU A 32 -14.30 16.26 11.17
CA GLU A 32 -14.39 16.13 12.62
C GLU A 32 -14.41 14.68 13.12
N TYR A 33 -14.80 13.71 12.28
CA TYR A 33 -14.76 12.28 12.63
C TYR A 33 -13.32 11.72 12.62
N PHE A 34 -12.44 12.35 11.86
CA PHE A 34 -11.07 11.90 11.67
C PHE A 34 -10.10 12.52 12.67
N TYR A 35 -9.01 11.81 12.96
CA TYR A 35 -7.92 12.43 13.70
C TYR A 35 -7.39 13.65 12.95
N ASP A 36 -7.17 14.75 13.66
CA ASP A 36 -6.71 16.01 13.09
C ASP A 36 -5.35 15.94 12.38
N TRP A 37 -4.55 14.94 12.73
CA TRP A 37 -3.22 14.68 12.19
C TRP A 37 -3.21 13.62 11.09
N CYS A 38 -4.37 13.11 10.68
CA CYS A 38 -4.53 12.05 9.68
C CYS A 38 -4.75 12.67 8.29
N GLY A 39 -4.10 12.09 7.28
CA GLY A 39 -4.28 12.41 5.87
C GLY A 39 -4.24 11.15 4.99
N ILE A 40 -4.87 11.18 3.83
CA ILE A 40 -4.72 10.15 2.80
C ILE A 40 -3.59 10.58 1.88
N GLY A 41 -2.51 9.79 1.82
CA GLY A 41 -1.37 10.05 0.95
C GLY A 41 -1.56 9.47 -0.45
N SER A 42 -2.14 8.29 -0.53
CA SER A 42 -2.46 7.63 -1.81
C SER A 42 -3.40 6.44 -1.60
N ILE A 43 -4.02 5.98 -2.69
CA ILE A 43 -4.64 4.65 -2.77
C ILE A 43 -3.87 3.83 -3.80
N TYR A 44 -3.54 2.57 -3.47
CA TYR A 44 -2.71 1.74 -4.32
C TYR A 44 -3.37 0.41 -4.67
N GLY A 45 -3.12 -0.07 -5.90
CA GLY A 45 -3.65 -1.32 -6.43
C GLY A 45 -3.19 -1.58 -7.86
N ALA A 46 -3.62 -2.66 -8.43
CA ALA A 46 -3.49 -2.96 -9.85
C ALA A 46 -4.54 -4.00 -10.25
N PRO A 47 -5.04 -4.00 -11.49
CA PRO A 47 -5.87 -5.08 -12.00
C PRO A 47 -5.18 -6.44 -11.87
N ALA A 48 -5.97 -7.49 -11.63
CA ALA A 48 -5.45 -8.83 -11.32
C ALA A 48 -4.65 -9.48 -12.45
N ASP A 49 -4.95 -9.12 -13.70
CA ASP A 49 -4.36 -9.67 -14.92
C ASP A 49 -3.16 -8.87 -15.45
N CYS A 50 -2.55 -8.00 -14.63
CA CYS A 50 -1.34 -7.27 -15.00
C CYS A 50 -0.09 -8.12 -14.79
N ILE A 51 0.67 -8.41 -15.87
CA ILE A 51 1.90 -9.20 -15.78
C ILE A 51 3.01 -8.51 -14.96
N TRP A 52 2.94 -7.16 -14.81
CA TRP A 52 3.88 -6.43 -13.92
C TRP A 52 3.49 -6.51 -12.45
N GLY A 53 2.31 -7.07 -12.13
CA GLY A 53 1.89 -7.36 -10.76
C GLY A 53 2.78 -8.42 -10.09
N GLY A 54 2.93 -8.39 -8.79
CA GLY A 54 3.78 -9.35 -8.04
C GLY A 54 3.41 -9.43 -6.55
N GLY A 55 2.39 -8.69 -6.15
CA GLY A 55 1.84 -8.74 -4.80
C GLY A 55 0.58 -9.59 -4.71
N ARG A 56 0.13 -9.84 -3.49
CA ARG A 56 -1.17 -10.48 -3.22
C ARG A 56 -2.28 -9.58 -3.77
N ILE A 57 -3.15 -10.11 -4.61
CA ILE A 57 -4.13 -9.36 -5.39
C ILE A 57 -5.54 -9.82 -5.02
N GLY A 58 -6.49 -8.87 -4.90
CA GLY A 58 -7.93 -9.12 -4.95
C GLY A 58 -8.44 -9.00 -6.39
N SER A 59 -9.66 -9.46 -6.64
CA SER A 59 -10.38 -9.23 -7.89
C SER A 59 -11.00 -7.83 -7.87
N GLY A 60 -10.82 -7.05 -8.93
CA GLY A 60 -11.49 -5.77 -9.14
C GLY A 60 -11.86 -5.63 -10.62
N GLU A 61 -13.08 -5.17 -10.90
CA GLU A 61 -13.64 -5.09 -12.27
C GLU A 61 -13.70 -3.67 -12.82
N HIS A 62 -13.39 -2.65 -12.00
CA HIS A 62 -13.53 -1.25 -12.39
C HIS A 62 -12.49 -0.81 -13.42
N GLY A 63 -12.95 0.00 -14.36
CA GLY A 63 -12.10 0.55 -15.41
C GLY A 63 -11.14 1.62 -14.88
N VAL A 64 -9.98 1.76 -15.53
CA VAL A 64 -8.98 2.75 -15.13
C VAL A 64 -9.54 4.18 -15.12
N GLN A 65 -10.46 4.51 -16.02
CA GLN A 65 -11.03 5.85 -16.10
C GLN A 65 -11.93 6.19 -14.91
N GLU A 66 -12.74 5.24 -14.46
CA GLU A 66 -13.61 5.41 -13.27
C GLU A 66 -12.76 5.64 -12.02
N VAL A 67 -11.75 4.79 -11.83
CA VAL A 67 -10.80 4.92 -10.72
C VAL A 67 -10.07 6.25 -10.75
N MET A 68 -9.59 6.69 -11.92
CA MET A 68 -8.88 7.97 -12.05
C MET A 68 -9.79 9.18 -11.83
N ASN A 69 -11.06 9.10 -12.27
CA ASN A 69 -12.04 10.16 -12.01
C ASN A 69 -12.27 10.33 -10.49
N LEU A 70 -12.46 9.21 -9.77
CA LEU A 70 -12.62 9.24 -8.31
C LEU A 70 -11.36 9.83 -7.63
N MET A 71 -10.16 9.38 -8.00
CA MET A 71 -8.92 9.91 -7.42
C MET A 71 -8.75 11.40 -7.68
N SER A 72 -9.06 11.86 -8.90
CA SER A 72 -8.96 13.27 -9.29
C SER A 72 -9.97 14.14 -8.53
N GLU A 73 -11.20 13.67 -8.34
CA GLU A 73 -12.25 14.39 -7.60
C GLU A 73 -11.82 14.70 -6.17
N TYR A 74 -11.13 13.77 -5.52
CA TYR A 74 -10.66 13.94 -4.13
C TYR A 74 -9.22 14.42 -4.02
N GLY A 75 -8.52 14.64 -5.14
CA GLY A 75 -7.13 15.08 -5.14
C GLY A 75 -6.17 14.07 -4.51
N ILE A 76 -6.48 12.77 -4.61
CA ILE A 76 -5.72 11.67 -4.00
C ILE A 76 -4.81 11.02 -5.05
N SER A 77 -3.56 10.77 -4.69
CA SER A 77 -2.60 10.07 -5.53
C SER A 77 -3.00 8.60 -5.74
N ALA A 78 -3.08 8.18 -7.00
CA ALA A 78 -3.18 6.77 -7.39
C ALA A 78 -1.80 6.14 -7.51
N ARG A 79 -1.63 4.88 -7.05
CA ARG A 79 -0.39 4.13 -7.24
C ARG A 79 -0.65 2.75 -7.84
N LEU A 80 -0.02 2.47 -8.98
CA LEU A 80 -0.02 1.11 -9.54
C LEU A 80 0.93 0.20 -8.76
N THR A 81 0.52 -1.04 -8.52
CA THR A 81 1.34 -2.04 -7.83
C THR A 81 1.98 -2.97 -8.83
N PHE A 82 3.10 -2.57 -9.43
CA PHE A 82 3.84 -3.29 -10.45
C PHE A 82 5.12 -3.90 -9.85
N SER A 83 4.91 -4.81 -8.89
CA SER A 83 5.98 -5.35 -8.05
C SER A 83 6.42 -6.76 -8.42
N ASN A 84 6.21 -7.17 -9.68
CA ASN A 84 6.75 -8.43 -10.20
C ASN A 84 8.28 -8.42 -10.13
N SER A 85 8.86 -9.43 -9.49
CA SER A 85 10.31 -9.55 -9.24
C SER A 85 11.07 -10.17 -10.40
N LEU A 86 10.38 -10.79 -11.37
CA LEU A 86 10.97 -11.64 -12.42
C LEU A 86 10.87 -11.02 -13.82
N LEU A 87 10.57 -9.72 -13.91
CA LEU A 87 10.45 -9.04 -15.18
C LEU A 87 11.77 -9.01 -15.95
N ARG A 88 11.65 -9.23 -17.27
CA ARG A 88 12.70 -9.10 -18.26
C ARG A 88 12.32 -8.04 -19.29
N GLU A 89 13.22 -7.67 -20.20
CA GLU A 89 13.00 -6.64 -21.21
C GLU A 89 11.79 -6.92 -22.11
N GLU A 90 11.57 -8.19 -22.49
CA GLU A 90 10.43 -8.59 -23.30
C GLU A 90 9.08 -8.30 -22.66
N HIS A 91 8.99 -8.32 -21.32
CA HIS A 91 7.76 -8.05 -20.58
C HIS A 91 7.41 -6.54 -20.53
N LEU A 92 8.36 -5.65 -20.85
CA LEU A 92 8.14 -4.21 -20.83
C LEU A 92 7.21 -3.72 -21.95
N ALA A 93 7.00 -4.54 -22.99
CA ALA A 93 6.13 -4.24 -24.12
C ALA A 93 4.65 -4.55 -23.84
N ASP A 94 4.27 -5.00 -22.63
CA ASP A 94 2.88 -5.32 -22.30
C ASP A 94 1.96 -4.11 -22.49
N GLU A 95 0.99 -4.23 -23.39
CA GLU A 95 0.12 -3.12 -23.79
C GLU A 95 -0.76 -2.63 -22.64
N LYS A 96 -1.30 -3.54 -21.83
CA LYS A 96 -2.21 -3.21 -20.72
C LYS A 96 -1.48 -2.46 -19.62
N CYS A 97 -0.35 -2.96 -19.18
CA CYS A 97 0.45 -2.30 -18.14
C CYS A 97 0.95 -0.92 -18.59
N ASN A 98 1.33 -0.78 -19.87
CA ASN A 98 1.71 0.50 -20.47
C ASN A 98 0.51 1.47 -20.55
N ALA A 99 -0.68 0.99 -20.93
CA ALA A 99 -1.88 1.83 -20.97
C ALA A 99 -2.26 2.37 -19.59
N LEU A 100 -2.13 1.55 -18.53
CA LEU A 100 -2.33 1.98 -17.14
C LEU A 100 -1.31 3.04 -16.72
N CYS A 101 -0.02 2.83 -17.01
CA CYS A 101 1.01 3.84 -16.73
C CYS A 101 0.72 5.14 -17.46
N LYS A 102 0.32 5.07 -18.73
CA LYS A 102 -0.02 6.24 -19.54
C LYS A 102 -1.20 7.00 -18.93
N ALA A 103 -2.28 6.32 -18.56
CA ALA A 103 -3.45 6.94 -17.96
C ALA A 103 -3.10 7.72 -16.66
N LEU A 104 -2.27 7.13 -15.78
CA LEU A 104 -1.84 7.79 -14.56
C LEU A 104 -0.83 8.92 -14.81
N ASN A 105 0.07 8.76 -15.81
CA ASN A 105 1.07 9.77 -16.16
C ASN A 105 0.45 11.04 -16.75
N ASP A 106 -0.61 10.86 -17.55
CA ASP A 106 -1.26 11.93 -18.29
C ASP A 106 -2.42 12.58 -17.53
N SER A 107 -2.75 12.04 -16.33
CA SER A 107 -3.82 12.61 -15.49
C SER A 107 -3.40 13.94 -14.87
N GLU A 108 -4.33 14.89 -14.85
CA GLU A 108 -4.15 16.18 -14.20
C GLU A 108 -4.53 16.12 -12.71
N GLY A 109 -3.95 17.02 -11.92
CA GLY A 109 -4.35 17.28 -10.53
C GLY A 109 -3.45 16.64 -9.49
N SER A 110 -3.32 15.31 -9.43
CA SER A 110 -2.50 14.62 -8.42
C SER A 110 -1.24 14.02 -9.02
N SER A 111 -0.12 14.08 -8.29
CA SER A 111 1.07 13.31 -8.65
C SER A 111 0.80 11.83 -8.36
N ASN A 112 0.80 10.99 -9.40
CA ASN A 112 0.57 9.56 -9.29
C ASN A 112 1.88 8.77 -9.27
N GLY A 113 1.84 7.50 -8.87
CA GLY A 113 3.05 6.72 -8.72
C GLY A 113 2.93 5.24 -9.08
N VAL A 114 4.07 4.58 -9.06
CA VAL A 114 4.17 3.14 -9.29
C VAL A 114 5.04 2.50 -8.21
N ILE A 115 4.51 1.46 -7.58
CA ILE A 115 5.25 0.63 -6.62
C ILE A 115 5.95 -0.47 -7.43
N VAL A 116 7.28 -0.47 -7.41
CA VAL A 116 8.09 -1.37 -8.24
C VAL A 116 9.05 -2.23 -7.41
N HIS A 117 9.29 -3.45 -7.89
CA HIS A 117 10.36 -4.32 -7.41
C HIS A 117 11.56 -4.29 -8.37
N SER A 118 11.29 -4.45 -9.65
CA SER A 118 12.31 -4.62 -10.69
C SER A 118 12.99 -3.30 -11.06
N ASP A 119 14.32 -3.27 -11.04
CA ASP A 119 15.09 -2.10 -11.48
C ASP A 119 14.99 -1.87 -13.00
N ILE A 120 14.73 -2.93 -13.79
CA ILE A 120 14.49 -2.79 -15.24
C ILE A 120 13.20 -1.98 -15.44
N LEU A 121 12.13 -2.37 -14.74
CA LEU A 121 10.85 -1.65 -14.80
C LEU A 121 10.99 -0.22 -14.26
N ALA A 122 11.70 -0.01 -13.15
CA ALA A 122 11.92 1.31 -12.60
C ALA A 122 12.57 2.27 -13.62
N ARG A 123 13.62 1.83 -14.31
CA ARG A 123 14.27 2.61 -15.37
C ARG A 123 13.34 2.86 -16.57
N TYR A 124 12.56 1.84 -16.94
CA TYR A 124 11.59 1.94 -18.03
C TYR A 124 10.53 3.00 -17.74
N ILE A 125 9.90 2.97 -16.56
CA ILE A 125 8.88 3.93 -16.15
C ILE A 125 9.44 5.34 -16.09
N LYS A 126 10.60 5.57 -15.49
CA LYS A 126 11.23 6.90 -15.45
C LYS A 126 11.49 7.48 -16.83
N LYS A 127 11.81 6.65 -17.80
CA LYS A 127 12.08 7.07 -19.17
C LYS A 127 10.81 7.39 -19.96
N HIS A 128 9.76 6.58 -19.81
CA HIS A 128 8.57 6.65 -20.65
C HIS A 128 7.38 7.38 -20.00
N TYR A 129 7.35 7.44 -18.66
CA TYR A 129 6.27 8.03 -17.85
C TYR A 129 6.85 8.95 -16.76
N PRO A 130 7.50 10.06 -17.15
CA PRO A 130 8.31 10.88 -16.24
C PRO A 130 7.51 11.60 -15.15
N ASN A 131 6.19 11.75 -15.31
CA ASN A 131 5.32 12.35 -14.29
C ASN A 131 4.99 11.38 -13.14
N LEU A 132 5.28 10.07 -13.31
CA LEU A 132 5.05 9.08 -12.27
C LEU A 132 6.23 9.01 -11.31
N TYR A 133 5.96 9.16 -10.01
CA TYR A 133 6.97 8.86 -9.01
C TYR A 133 7.05 7.35 -8.73
N LEU A 134 8.21 6.92 -8.23
CA LEU A 134 8.46 5.52 -7.91
C LEU A 134 8.45 5.27 -6.39
N VAL A 135 7.92 4.11 -6.02
CA VAL A 135 7.95 3.57 -4.65
C VAL A 135 8.67 2.23 -4.68
N SER A 136 9.69 2.06 -3.85
CA SER A 136 10.36 0.77 -3.69
C SER A 136 9.48 -0.19 -2.89
N SER A 137 9.20 -1.36 -3.47
CA SER A 137 8.23 -2.32 -2.93
C SER A 137 8.76 -3.11 -1.74
N THR A 138 7.91 -3.36 -0.75
CA THR A 138 8.17 -4.33 0.34
C THR A 138 8.44 -5.75 -0.15
N THR A 139 8.04 -6.09 -1.39
CA THR A 139 8.32 -7.41 -1.99
C THR A 139 9.82 -7.67 -2.20
N LYS A 140 10.67 -6.64 -2.15
CA LYS A 140 12.13 -6.78 -2.13
C LYS A 140 12.64 -7.50 -0.86
N VAL A 141 11.83 -7.54 0.20
CA VAL A 141 12.12 -8.22 1.47
C VAL A 141 13.49 -7.81 2.03
N LEU A 142 13.73 -6.50 2.12
CA LEU A 142 14.96 -5.92 2.65
C LEU A 142 14.96 -6.02 4.19
N THR A 143 15.43 -7.14 4.72
CA THR A 143 15.44 -7.43 6.17
C THR A 143 16.68 -6.91 6.87
N ASP A 144 17.79 -6.68 6.15
CA ASP A 144 18.96 -6.00 6.69
C ASP A 144 18.78 -4.47 6.64
N PHE A 145 19.14 -3.81 7.73
CA PHE A 145 18.96 -2.35 7.82
C PHE A 145 19.88 -1.56 6.87
N ASN A 146 21.06 -2.06 6.57
CA ASN A 146 21.98 -1.37 5.66
C ASN A 146 21.48 -1.48 4.21
N ASP A 147 20.93 -2.63 3.83
CA ASP A 147 20.31 -2.81 2.51
C ASP A 147 19.10 -1.89 2.36
N PHE A 148 18.26 -1.80 3.40
CA PHE A 148 17.15 -0.85 3.45
C PHE A 148 17.66 0.61 3.36
N LEU A 149 18.69 0.99 4.13
CA LEU A 149 19.26 2.34 4.10
C LEU A 149 19.85 2.68 2.72
N ASN A 150 20.50 1.72 2.06
CA ASN A 150 21.00 1.90 0.69
C ASN A 150 19.85 2.17 -0.28
N GLU A 151 18.73 1.47 -0.13
CA GLU A 151 17.53 1.71 -0.94
C GLU A 151 16.91 3.09 -0.68
N VAL A 152 16.83 3.53 0.59
CA VAL A 152 16.35 4.87 0.97
C VAL A 152 17.21 5.99 0.35
N LYS A 153 18.53 5.77 0.23
CA LYS A 153 19.46 6.75 -0.38
C LYS A 153 19.33 6.86 -1.90
N ARG A 154 18.70 5.92 -2.57
CA ARG A 154 18.46 6.02 -4.02
C ARG A 154 17.58 7.23 -4.33
N GLU A 155 17.96 8.02 -5.32
CA GLU A 155 17.23 9.25 -5.70
C GLU A 155 16.05 8.97 -6.66
N ASP A 156 15.98 7.78 -7.21
CA ASP A 156 14.89 7.37 -8.10
C ASP A 156 13.59 7.02 -7.37
N PHE A 157 13.64 6.75 -6.06
CA PHE A 157 12.45 6.48 -5.26
C PHE A 157 12.03 7.68 -4.42
N GLN A 158 10.74 8.01 -4.51
CA GLN A 158 10.09 8.97 -3.61
C GLN A 158 9.80 8.35 -2.24
N TYR A 159 9.39 7.08 -2.23
CA TYR A 159 9.14 6.31 -1.01
C TYR A 159 9.80 4.94 -1.08
N VAL A 160 10.15 4.41 0.09
CA VAL A 160 10.73 3.07 0.26
C VAL A 160 9.97 2.36 1.37
N VAL A 161 9.39 1.19 1.05
CA VAL A 161 8.68 0.36 2.03
C VAL A 161 9.64 -0.68 2.58
N PRO A 162 10.09 -0.56 3.84
CA PRO A 162 10.95 -1.57 4.46
C PRO A 162 10.25 -2.92 4.60
N ASP A 163 11.00 -3.98 4.83
CA ASP A 163 10.41 -5.18 5.40
C ASP A 163 9.84 -4.87 6.79
N PHE A 164 8.64 -5.35 7.09
CA PHE A 164 7.91 -5.04 8.33
C PHE A 164 8.69 -5.36 9.60
N ARG A 165 9.63 -6.31 9.55
CA ARG A 165 10.52 -6.64 10.68
C ARG A 165 11.42 -5.48 11.10
N LEU A 166 11.62 -4.50 10.24
CA LEU A 166 12.38 -3.29 10.55
C LEU A 166 11.53 -2.18 11.18
N ASN A 167 10.23 -2.36 11.32
CA ASN A 167 9.32 -1.31 11.82
C ASN A 167 9.76 -0.72 13.17
N LYS A 168 10.24 -1.53 14.10
CA LYS A 168 10.56 -1.11 15.49
C LYS A 168 12.04 -1.11 15.83
N VAL A 169 12.96 -1.07 14.85
CA VAL A 169 14.40 -0.92 15.09
C VAL A 169 14.77 0.55 15.40
N PHE A 170 14.16 1.10 16.43
CA PHE A 170 14.19 2.53 16.75
C PHE A 170 15.61 3.09 16.95
N ASP A 171 16.53 2.31 17.50
CA ASP A 171 17.95 2.65 17.69
C ASP A 171 18.67 2.99 16.38
N LYS A 172 18.20 2.45 15.27
CA LYS A 172 18.69 2.73 13.91
C LYS A 172 17.83 3.77 13.20
N LEU A 173 16.51 3.68 13.31
CA LEU A 173 15.56 4.59 12.65
C LEU A 173 15.75 6.06 13.09
N VAL A 174 16.07 6.30 14.36
CA VAL A 174 16.30 7.67 14.88
C VAL A 174 17.49 8.36 14.22
N LYS A 175 18.46 7.60 13.70
CA LYS A 175 19.69 8.10 13.07
C LYS A 175 19.50 8.54 11.62
N LEU A 176 18.36 8.23 11.01
CA LEU A 176 18.04 8.70 9.66
C LEU A 176 17.92 10.23 9.65
N THR A 177 18.39 10.86 8.58
CA THR A 177 18.18 12.29 8.32
C THR A 177 16.70 12.56 8.04
N ASP A 178 16.26 13.80 8.17
CA ASP A 178 14.86 14.18 7.89
C ASP A 178 14.48 13.83 6.46
N LYS A 179 15.36 14.06 5.47
CA LYS A 179 15.16 13.66 4.06
C LYS A 179 14.98 12.15 3.89
N GLU A 180 15.73 11.35 4.64
CA GLU A 180 15.58 9.88 4.61
C GLU A 180 14.27 9.44 5.30
N LYS A 181 13.90 10.06 6.43
CA LYS A 181 12.65 9.78 7.14
C LYS A 181 11.42 10.08 6.29
N ASP A 182 11.44 11.16 5.53
CA ASP A 182 10.34 11.54 4.62
C ASP A 182 10.08 10.48 3.53
N LYS A 183 11.08 9.66 3.20
CA LYS A 183 10.98 8.59 2.21
C LYS A 183 10.49 7.25 2.78
N VAL A 184 10.58 7.04 4.10
CA VAL A 184 10.20 5.75 4.71
C VAL A 184 8.69 5.63 4.81
N GLU A 185 8.14 4.58 4.21
CA GLU A 185 6.71 4.25 4.26
C GLU A 185 6.52 2.92 5.00
N PHE A 186 6.13 2.98 6.27
CA PHE A 186 5.99 1.80 7.13
C PHE A 186 4.73 1.00 6.85
N LEU A 187 4.86 -0.32 6.70
CA LEU A 187 3.74 -1.25 6.61
C LEU A 187 3.21 -1.57 8.01
N CYS A 188 2.04 -1.01 8.37
CA CYS A 188 1.56 -0.97 9.75
C CYS A 188 0.97 -2.30 10.25
N ASN A 189 0.21 -3.00 9.39
CA ASN A 189 -0.65 -4.13 9.74
C ASN A 189 -0.33 -5.39 8.92
N GLU A 190 0.95 -5.71 8.74
CA GLU A 190 1.38 -6.86 7.96
C GLU A 190 0.75 -8.17 8.45
N CYS A 191 0.22 -8.94 7.51
CA CYS A 191 -0.42 -10.23 7.79
C CYS A 191 0.56 -11.41 7.84
N CYS A 192 1.79 -11.24 7.35
CA CYS A 192 2.79 -12.29 7.42
C CYS A 192 3.21 -12.55 8.87
N TRP A 193 3.41 -13.83 9.18
CA TRP A 193 4.02 -14.23 10.42
C TRP A 193 5.41 -13.60 10.59
N PHE A 194 5.70 -13.08 11.80
CA PHE A 194 6.98 -12.41 12.07
C PHE A 194 8.21 -13.29 11.80
N GLY A 195 8.11 -14.59 12.11
CA GLY A 195 9.16 -15.58 11.86
C GLY A 195 9.23 -16.12 10.43
N CYS A 196 8.48 -15.57 9.47
CA CYS A 196 8.44 -16.09 8.11
C CYS A 196 9.80 -15.94 7.41
N TYR A 197 10.42 -17.05 7.04
CA TYR A 197 11.67 -17.11 6.27
C TYR A 197 11.42 -17.24 4.76
N ASP A 198 10.17 -17.48 4.33
CA ASP A 198 9.81 -17.86 2.96
C ASP A 198 9.06 -16.74 2.20
N ARG A 199 9.03 -15.54 2.76
CA ARG A 199 8.29 -14.39 2.19
C ARG A 199 8.76 -14.04 0.77
N LYS A 200 10.05 -14.11 0.51
CA LYS A 200 10.61 -13.80 -0.81
C LYS A 200 10.11 -14.80 -1.86
N ASN A 201 10.18 -16.10 -1.55
CA ASN A 201 9.66 -17.15 -2.42
C ASN A 201 8.16 -17.03 -2.67
N CYS A 202 7.37 -16.64 -1.65
CA CYS A 202 5.95 -16.33 -1.80
C CYS A 202 5.71 -15.28 -2.90
N TYR A 203 6.45 -14.18 -2.92
CA TYR A 203 6.33 -13.16 -3.96
C TYR A 203 6.87 -13.59 -5.31
N GLU A 204 7.89 -14.44 -5.36
CA GLU A 204 8.42 -15.00 -6.60
C GLU A 204 7.40 -15.93 -7.27
N ILE A 205 6.69 -16.76 -6.50
CA ILE A 205 5.62 -17.61 -7.02
C ILE A 205 4.49 -16.77 -7.61
N VAL A 206 4.01 -15.75 -6.91
CA VAL A 206 3.00 -14.82 -7.44
C VAL A 206 3.51 -14.13 -8.72
N SER A 207 4.79 -13.76 -8.77
CA SER A 207 5.40 -13.15 -9.96
C SER A 207 5.40 -14.11 -11.15
N ARG A 208 5.69 -15.40 -10.94
CA ARG A 208 5.62 -16.45 -11.98
C ARG A 208 4.21 -16.64 -12.51
N GLN A 209 3.24 -16.75 -11.60
CA GLN A 209 1.83 -16.91 -11.96
C GLN A 209 1.34 -15.74 -12.82
N ASN A 210 1.71 -14.50 -12.45
CA ASN A 210 1.36 -13.30 -13.23
C ASN A 210 2.05 -13.26 -14.62
N LEU A 211 3.17 -13.97 -14.78
CA LEU A 211 3.81 -14.16 -16.09
C LEU A 211 3.22 -15.32 -16.88
N GLY A 212 2.17 -15.98 -16.37
CA GLY A 212 1.51 -17.12 -17.02
C GLY A 212 2.28 -18.44 -16.89
N GLU A 213 3.26 -18.53 -15.98
CA GLU A 213 3.96 -19.78 -15.73
C GLU A 213 3.06 -20.75 -14.94
N ASP A 214 3.00 -22.00 -15.39
CA ASP A 214 2.34 -23.09 -14.64
C ASP A 214 3.22 -23.50 -13.46
N CYS A 215 2.90 -22.99 -12.27
CA CYS A 215 3.60 -23.30 -11.04
C CYS A 215 2.61 -23.50 -9.89
N PRO A 216 2.91 -24.39 -8.93
CA PRO A 216 2.03 -24.63 -7.78
C PRO A 216 1.91 -23.40 -6.91
N ASP A 217 0.76 -23.28 -6.25
CA ASP A 217 0.53 -22.21 -5.27
C ASP A 217 1.52 -22.29 -4.12
N HIS A 218 1.88 -21.11 -3.61
CA HIS A 218 2.71 -21.02 -2.42
C HIS A 218 1.99 -21.56 -1.18
N VAL A 219 2.61 -22.50 -0.50
CA VAL A 219 2.11 -23.01 0.80
C VAL A 219 2.71 -22.17 1.90
N CYS A 220 1.85 -21.41 2.61
CA CYS A 220 2.30 -20.54 3.70
C CYS A 220 2.90 -21.33 4.87
N VAL A 221 4.10 -20.96 5.29
CA VAL A 221 4.86 -21.62 6.37
C VAL A 221 4.45 -21.15 7.78
N ALA A 222 3.50 -20.22 7.91
CA ALA A 222 3.05 -19.75 9.21
C ALA A 222 2.36 -20.89 9.99
N PRO A 223 2.62 -21.02 11.29
CA PRO A 223 2.04 -22.10 12.13
C PRO A 223 0.52 -22.13 12.12
N ASP A 224 -0.12 -20.99 11.87
CA ASP A 224 -1.55 -20.76 11.89
C ASP A 224 -2.13 -20.42 10.51
N SER A 225 -1.43 -20.79 9.44
CA SER A 225 -1.80 -20.44 8.04
C SER A 225 -3.23 -20.85 7.66
N GLN A 226 -3.79 -21.87 8.30
CA GLN A 226 -5.16 -22.36 8.07
C GLN A 226 -6.24 -21.57 8.81
N SER A 227 -5.85 -20.67 9.74
CA SER A 227 -6.82 -19.96 10.60
C SER A 227 -7.45 -18.73 9.95
N GLY A 228 -7.05 -18.39 8.73
CA GLY A 228 -7.43 -17.14 8.07
C GLY A 228 -6.83 -15.90 8.73
N TYR A 229 -7.03 -14.76 8.09
CA TYR A 229 -6.58 -13.47 8.61
C TYR A 229 -7.74 -12.74 9.30
N ARG A 230 -7.44 -12.07 10.41
CA ARG A 230 -8.39 -11.25 11.18
C ARG A 230 -7.74 -9.97 11.61
N PHE A 231 -8.54 -8.94 11.91
CA PHE A 231 -8.05 -7.69 12.46
C PHE A 231 -7.22 -7.89 13.75
N SER A 232 -7.71 -8.68 14.69
CA SER A 232 -6.99 -9.00 15.93
C SER A 232 -5.64 -9.67 15.70
N LYS A 233 -5.52 -10.49 14.66
CA LYS A 233 -4.27 -11.16 14.31
C LYS A 233 -3.17 -10.19 13.86
N ALA A 234 -3.52 -9.09 13.19
CA ALA A 234 -2.56 -8.04 12.87
C ALA A 234 -1.94 -7.45 14.14
N MET A 235 -2.75 -7.24 15.18
CA MET A 235 -2.31 -6.66 16.45
C MET A 235 -1.40 -7.59 17.27
N GLU A 236 -1.46 -8.90 17.03
CA GLU A 236 -0.58 -9.90 17.67
C GLU A 236 0.84 -9.88 17.08
N ASN A 237 1.04 -9.28 15.90
CA ASN A 237 2.36 -9.19 15.30
C ASN A 237 3.25 -8.26 16.14
N PRO A 238 4.45 -8.71 16.59
CA PRO A 238 5.34 -7.92 17.46
C PRO A 238 5.71 -6.54 16.91
N VAL A 239 5.66 -6.39 15.59
CA VAL A 239 6.01 -5.13 14.91
C VAL A 239 4.80 -4.40 14.34
N PHE A 240 3.60 -4.79 14.73
CA PHE A 240 2.38 -4.00 14.45
C PHE A 240 2.57 -2.57 14.92
N ILE A 241 2.19 -1.62 14.07
CA ILE A 241 2.24 -0.18 14.39
C ILE A 241 0.82 0.27 14.71
N SER A 242 0.57 0.55 15.98
CA SER A 242 -0.73 1.06 16.43
C SER A 242 -0.90 2.55 16.12
N VAL A 243 -2.14 3.04 16.22
CA VAL A 243 -2.46 4.48 16.16
C VAL A 243 -1.68 5.25 17.24
N GLY A 244 -1.57 4.66 18.45
CA GLY A 244 -0.79 5.22 19.54
C GLY A 244 0.71 5.29 19.21
N ASP A 245 1.28 4.25 18.59
CA ASP A 245 2.68 4.26 18.13
C ASP A 245 2.91 5.36 17.09
N ILE A 246 2.02 5.49 16.10
CA ILE A 246 2.11 6.54 15.07
C ILE A 246 2.19 7.91 15.72
N ARG A 247 1.20 8.25 16.56
CA ARG A 247 1.08 9.57 17.17
C ARG A 247 2.21 9.89 18.17
N ASN A 248 2.59 8.90 19.01
CA ASN A 248 3.44 9.16 20.17
C ASN A 248 4.91 8.79 19.94
N THR A 249 5.22 8.04 18.88
CA THR A 249 6.58 7.58 18.59
C THR A 249 7.05 8.00 17.20
N TYR A 250 6.35 7.56 16.14
CA TYR A 250 6.84 7.79 14.76
C TYR A 250 6.77 9.26 14.34
N MET A 251 5.64 9.93 14.57
CA MET A 251 5.49 11.36 14.23
C MET A 251 6.49 12.25 14.99
N PRO A 252 6.68 12.09 16.32
CA PRO A 252 7.74 12.83 17.03
C PRO A 252 9.15 12.53 16.55
N MET A 253 9.41 11.32 16.02
CA MET A 253 10.68 10.98 15.38
C MET A 253 10.85 11.60 13.98
N GLY A 254 9.82 12.20 13.41
CA GLY A 254 9.84 12.84 12.08
C GLY A 254 9.35 11.95 10.94
N PHE A 255 8.72 10.82 11.19
CA PHE A 255 8.12 9.97 10.16
C PHE A 255 6.68 10.38 9.89
N SER A 256 6.26 10.29 8.62
CA SER A 256 4.93 10.74 8.18
C SER A 256 4.19 9.79 7.24
N ASN A 257 4.80 8.70 6.75
CA ASN A 257 4.17 7.82 5.76
C ASN A 257 3.90 6.43 6.31
N PHE A 258 2.63 5.99 6.25
CA PHE A 258 2.14 4.77 6.86
C PHE A 258 1.27 4.01 5.85
N LYS A 259 1.65 2.78 5.55
CA LYS A 259 0.96 1.91 4.60
C LYS A 259 0.06 0.93 5.31
N ILE A 260 -1.18 0.85 4.86
CA ILE A 260 -2.14 -0.16 5.32
C ILE A 260 -2.16 -1.29 4.28
N GLU A 261 -1.95 -2.51 4.71
CA GLU A 261 -2.11 -3.70 3.88
C GLU A 261 -3.58 -4.13 3.83
N GLY A 262 -4.00 -4.78 2.73
CA GLY A 262 -5.36 -5.30 2.68
C GLY A 262 -5.86 -5.74 1.31
N ARG A 263 -5.10 -5.60 0.22
CA ARG A 263 -5.59 -5.90 -1.14
C ARG A 263 -6.21 -7.29 -1.32
N GLY A 264 -5.75 -8.29 -0.60
CA GLY A 264 -6.29 -9.66 -0.62
C GLY A 264 -7.18 -10.00 0.57
N LEU A 265 -7.63 -9.01 1.36
CA LEU A 265 -8.35 -9.24 2.62
C LEU A 265 -9.86 -8.99 2.54
N GLY A 266 -10.32 -8.37 1.45
CA GLY A 266 -11.71 -7.95 1.28
C GLY A 266 -12.01 -6.56 1.85
N SER A 267 -13.01 -5.89 1.28
CA SER A 267 -13.39 -4.51 1.62
C SER A 267 -13.81 -4.33 3.08
N ALA A 268 -14.54 -5.31 3.62
CA ALA A 268 -15.00 -5.28 5.01
C ALA A 268 -13.85 -5.19 6.02
N LEU A 269 -12.81 -6.02 5.85
CA LEU A 269 -11.65 -5.99 6.75
C LEU A 269 -10.80 -4.73 6.53
N VAL A 270 -10.70 -4.26 5.30
CA VAL A 270 -10.03 -2.97 5.00
C VAL A 270 -10.77 -1.82 5.66
N LEU A 271 -12.11 -1.78 5.62
CA LEU A 271 -12.90 -0.78 6.34
C LEU A 271 -12.57 -0.79 7.83
N GLU A 272 -12.47 -1.95 8.49
CA GLU A 272 -12.09 -2.01 9.91
C GLU A 272 -10.70 -1.39 10.16
N PHE A 273 -9.72 -1.55 9.25
CA PHE A 273 -8.45 -0.86 9.36
C PHE A 273 -8.57 0.64 9.13
N LEU A 274 -9.39 1.10 8.18
CA LEU A 274 -9.64 2.54 7.98
C LEU A 274 -10.27 3.17 9.24
N LEU A 275 -11.27 2.52 9.83
CA LEU A 275 -11.89 2.93 11.08
C LEU A 275 -10.85 3.03 12.20
N TYR A 276 -10.03 1.99 12.36
CA TYR A 276 -9.03 1.94 13.43
C TYR A 276 -7.96 3.03 13.29
N TYR A 277 -7.41 3.24 12.07
CA TYR A 277 -6.28 4.15 11.87
C TYR A 277 -6.68 5.60 11.69
N MET A 278 -7.86 5.87 11.16
CA MET A 278 -8.22 7.21 10.69
C MET A 278 -9.35 7.86 11.48
N ILE A 279 -10.30 7.06 12.01
CA ILE A 279 -11.51 7.57 12.67
C ILE A 279 -11.32 7.60 14.18
N LYS A 280 -11.73 8.72 14.81
CA LYS A 280 -11.76 8.83 16.27
C LYS A 280 -12.72 7.78 16.85
N PRO A 281 -12.40 7.17 18.00
CA PRO A 281 -13.19 6.05 18.55
C PRO A 281 -14.68 6.33 18.71
N GLU A 282 -15.05 7.55 19.07
CA GLU A 282 -16.43 7.99 19.27
C GLU A 282 -17.28 8.01 18.00
N TYR A 283 -16.65 8.05 16.81
CA TYR A 283 -17.34 8.08 15.51
C TYR A 283 -17.25 6.75 14.74
N GLN A 284 -16.47 5.75 15.21
CA GLN A 284 -16.25 4.52 14.45
C GLN A 284 -17.53 3.72 14.17
N ILE A 285 -18.46 3.68 15.14
CA ILE A 285 -19.74 3.00 14.95
C ILE A 285 -20.57 3.74 13.92
N HIS A 286 -20.65 5.06 14.04
CA HIS A 286 -21.42 5.91 13.13
C HIS A 286 -20.92 5.77 11.68
N VAL A 287 -19.63 5.93 11.43
CA VAL A 287 -19.06 5.77 10.08
C VAL A 287 -19.24 4.36 9.53
N ARG A 288 -19.17 3.35 10.40
CA ARG A 288 -19.45 1.96 9.97
C ARG A 288 -20.91 1.80 9.56
N GLU A 289 -21.86 2.35 10.31
CA GLU A 289 -23.29 2.30 9.98
C GLU A 289 -23.56 3.03 8.66
N ASP A 290 -23.03 4.23 8.46
CA ASP A 290 -23.20 4.99 7.22
C ASP A 290 -22.71 4.21 5.99
N ILE A 291 -21.55 3.54 6.09
CA ILE A 291 -21.01 2.77 4.98
C ILE A 291 -21.80 1.48 4.73
N TYR A 292 -22.16 0.75 5.78
CA TYR A 292 -22.83 -0.55 5.62
C TYR A 292 -24.32 -0.43 5.30
N LEU A 293 -25.01 0.54 5.90
CA LEU A 293 -26.46 0.68 5.74
C LEU A 293 -26.84 1.52 4.52
N ASP A 294 -26.10 2.62 4.31
CA ASP A 294 -26.46 3.58 3.26
C ASP A 294 -25.85 3.20 1.90
N ASN A 295 -24.71 2.53 1.89
CA ASN A 295 -24.00 2.17 0.66
C ASN A 295 -24.02 0.67 0.36
N MET A 296 -24.71 -0.11 1.18
CA MET A 296 -24.94 -1.56 0.98
C MET A 296 -23.67 -2.27 0.43
N LEU A 297 -22.54 -2.08 1.11
CA LEU A 297 -21.40 -2.94 0.83
C LEU A 297 -21.85 -4.37 1.02
N ASP A 298 -21.94 -5.13 -0.07
CA ASP A 298 -22.28 -6.55 -0.05
C ASP A 298 -21.24 -7.29 0.79
N ILE A 299 -21.61 -7.56 2.04
CA ILE A 299 -20.76 -8.19 3.04
C ILE A 299 -21.05 -9.68 3.12
N PHE A 300 -21.96 -10.16 2.29
CA PHE A 300 -22.47 -11.52 2.32
C PHE A 300 -21.87 -12.39 1.23
#